data_755c21ccd7daeed4fcab2111c77f85c3
#
_entry.id   755c21ccd7daeed4fcab2111c77f85c3
#
_cell.length_a   1.000
_cell.length_b   1.000
_cell.length_c   1.000
_cell.angle_alpha   90.00
_cell.angle_beta   90.00
_cell.angle_gamma   90.00
#
_symmetry.space_group_name_H-M   'P 1'
#
loop_
_entity.id
_entity.type
_entity.pdbx_description
1 polymer ?
#
loop_
_entity_poly.entity_id
_entity_poly.type
_entity_poly.pdbx_seq_one_letter_code
_entity_poly.pdbx_strand_id
1 'polypeptide(L)'
;MDPSIGDMLSTQITARTPGQPAHVVKVNSKYHAFRHALASVQLRFILRRYQIQSPLKDVGLAPGAVEIISEQLKNVEQVPAGQLPDIAQSIAGNLIVQLRSALPTVAVHHELQKYQSELWEQQQEAIKITINNNLQSLKETIFPAQLVRWNRLLAATESFGLASIIKNKPLMVPFESLGLLEPAKEIAGPLLLGEYDGLDDLELVEITANKINMTELHQWI
;
A
#
# COMPACT_ATOMS: atom_id res chain seq x y z
N MET A 1 7.04 -20.26 -5.60
CA MET A 1 5.79 -19.48 -5.66
C MET A 1 5.04 -19.88 -6.90
N ASP A 2 3.76 -20.18 -6.80
CA ASP A 2 2.91 -20.39 -7.97
C ASP A 2 2.85 -19.05 -8.75
N PRO A 3 3.29 -18.98 -10.01
CA PRO A 3 3.26 -17.75 -10.80
C PRO A 3 1.84 -17.21 -10.99
N SER A 4 0.80 -18.01 -10.76
CA SER A 4 -0.61 -17.57 -10.80
C SER A 4 -0.98 -16.61 -9.66
N ILE A 5 -0.25 -16.62 -8.54
CA ILE A 5 -0.54 -15.79 -7.35
C ILE A 5 -0.16 -14.31 -7.59
N GLY A 6 1.01 -14.08 -8.17
CA GLY A 6 1.45 -12.71 -8.54
C GLY A 6 0.50 -12.05 -9.56
N ASP A 7 -0.02 -12.85 -10.46
CA ASP A 7 -0.96 -12.40 -11.48
C ASP A 7 -2.33 -11.94 -10.93
N MET A 8 -2.75 -12.43 -9.78
CA MET A 8 -4.03 -12.07 -9.17
C MET A 8 -4.04 -10.64 -8.61
N LEU A 9 -2.88 -10.13 -8.21
CA LEU A 9 -2.73 -8.84 -7.54
C LEU A 9 -2.26 -7.72 -8.47
N SER A 10 -1.71 -8.04 -9.67
CA SER A 10 -1.18 -7.02 -10.56
C SER A 10 -2.24 -6.42 -11.49
N THR A 11 -2.51 -5.14 -11.31
CA THR A 11 -3.31 -4.33 -12.23
C THR A 11 -2.53 -3.07 -12.54
N GLN A 12 -2.33 -2.79 -13.82
CA GLN A 12 -1.66 -1.57 -14.26
C GLN A 12 -2.69 -0.58 -14.79
N ILE A 13 -2.80 0.56 -14.13
CA ILE A 13 -3.61 1.70 -14.58
C ILE A 13 -2.67 2.76 -15.10
N THR A 14 -2.82 3.12 -16.37
CA THR A 14 -2.12 4.27 -16.95
C THR A 14 -3.10 5.44 -17.00
N ALA A 15 -2.77 6.50 -16.26
CA ALA A 15 -3.55 7.73 -16.28
C ALA A 15 -3.57 8.33 -17.70
N ARG A 16 -4.69 8.97 -18.04
CA ARG A 16 -4.83 9.68 -19.30
C ARG A 16 -3.79 10.80 -19.40
N THR A 17 -2.99 10.78 -20.45
CA THR A 17 -2.11 11.90 -20.84
C THR A 17 -2.81 12.79 -21.88
N PRO A 18 -2.40 14.05 -22.03
CA PRO A 18 -2.92 14.91 -23.08
C PRO A 18 -2.82 14.24 -24.46
N GLY A 19 -3.93 14.18 -25.18
CA GLY A 19 -4.03 13.51 -26.49
C GLY A 19 -4.49 12.05 -26.46
N GLN A 20 -4.59 11.41 -25.29
CA GLN A 20 -5.18 10.08 -25.16
C GLN A 20 -6.68 10.13 -24.86
N PRO A 21 -7.53 9.27 -25.48
CA PRO A 21 -8.97 9.34 -25.31
C PRO A 21 -9.46 8.79 -23.96
N ALA A 22 -8.71 7.91 -23.30
CA ALA A 22 -9.13 7.24 -22.07
C ALA A 22 -7.95 6.78 -21.22
N HIS A 23 -8.26 6.45 -19.96
CA HIS A 23 -7.35 5.68 -19.11
C HIS A 23 -7.23 4.25 -19.62
N VAL A 24 -6.02 3.70 -19.60
CA VAL A 24 -5.76 2.32 -20.04
C VAL A 24 -5.60 1.45 -18.80
N VAL A 25 -6.42 0.40 -18.70
CA VAL A 25 -6.34 -0.62 -17.67
C VAL A 25 -5.91 -1.94 -18.28
N LYS A 26 -4.74 -2.43 -17.91
CA LYS A 26 -4.25 -3.74 -18.33
C LYS A 26 -4.55 -4.74 -17.23
N VAL A 27 -5.27 -5.80 -17.53
CA VAL A 27 -5.62 -6.90 -16.62
C VAL A 27 -5.26 -8.25 -17.23
N ASN A 28 -4.84 -9.18 -16.38
CA ASN A 28 -4.57 -10.55 -16.81
C ASN A 28 -5.89 -11.30 -17.04
N SER A 29 -5.95 -12.15 -18.07
CA SER A 29 -7.15 -12.84 -18.51
C SER A 29 -7.74 -13.83 -17.51
N LYS A 30 -6.92 -14.45 -16.66
CA LYS A 30 -7.33 -15.53 -15.74
C LYS A 30 -8.35 -15.09 -14.68
N TYR A 31 -8.28 -13.83 -14.22
CA TYR A 31 -9.20 -13.27 -13.21
C TYR A 31 -9.88 -12.01 -13.73
N HIS A 32 -10.27 -12.01 -14.96
CA HIS A 32 -10.68 -10.82 -15.69
C HIS A 32 -11.78 -10.00 -14.98
N ALA A 33 -12.86 -10.65 -14.52
CA ALA A 33 -13.98 -9.97 -13.88
C ALA A 33 -13.55 -9.26 -12.57
N PHE A 34 -12.85 -9.99 -11.70
CA PHE A 34 -12.37 -9.44 -10.41
C PHE A 34 -11.39 -8.28 -10.62
N ARG A 35 -10.44 -8.43 -11.52
CA ARG A 35 -9.44 -7.38 -11.81
C ARG A 35 -10.02 -6.17 -12.47
N HIS A 36 -10.98 -6.38 -13.38
CA HIS A 36 -11.70 -5.26 -13.99
C HIS A 36 -12.48 -4.48 -12.93
N ALA A 37 -13.14 -5.17 -12.01
CA ALA A 37 -13.85 -4.56 -10.91
C ALA A 37 -12.92 -3.80 -9.99
N LEU A 38 -11.80 -4.41 -9.57
CA LEU A 38 -10.77 -3.80 -8.74
C LEU A 38 -10.20 -2.53 -9.41
N ALA A 39 -9.82 -2.63 -10.68
CA ALA A 39 -9.32 -1.50 -11.46
C ALA A 39 -10.35 -0.38 -11.61
N SER A 40 -11.64 -0.72 -11.77
CA SER A 40 -12.72 0.26 -11.87
C SER A 40 -12.90 1.04 -10.56
N VAL A 41 -12.73 0.37 -9.41
CA VAL A 41 -12.76 1.04 -8.11
C VAL A 41 -11.52 1.92 -7.93
N GLN A 42 -10.33 1.40 -8.20
CA GLN A 42 -9.08 2.18 -8.16
C GLN A 42 -9.15 3.44 -9.03
N LEU A 43 -9.69 3.30 -10.25
CA LEU A 43 -9.87 4.42 -11.16
C LEU A 43 -10.81 5.49 -10.58
N ARG A 44 -11.85 5.11 -9.84
CA ARG A 44 -12.72 6.08 -9.15
C ARG A 44 -11.96 6.93 -8.13
N PHE A 45 -11.05 6.34 -7.35
CA PHE A 45 -10.20 7.09 -6.43
C PHE A 45 -9.26 8.05 -7.19
N ILE A 46 -8.67 7.60 -8.28
CA ILE A 46 -7.85 8.45 -9.15
C ILE A 46 -8.69 9.60 -9.74
N LEU A 47 -9.91 9.33 -10.19
CA LEU A 47 -10.79 10.36 -10.76
C LEU A 47 -11.25 11.38 -9.73
N ARG A 48 -11.38 11.04 -8.45
CA ARG A 48 -11.62 12.02 -7.37
C ARG A 48 -10.51 13.06 -7.34
N ARG A 49 -9.24 12.68 -7.48
CA ARG A 49 -8.11 13.61 -7.59
C ARG A 49 -8.27 14.63 -8.71
N TYR A 50 -8.72 14.18 -9.91
CA TYR A 50 -8.90 15.06 -11.07
C TYR A 50 -9.96 16.15 -10.84
N GLN A 51 -10.93 15.90 -9.97
CA GLN A 51 -11.96 16.89 -9.65
C GLN A 51 -11.47 17.94 -8.66
N ILE A 52 -10.47 17.62 -7.85
CA ILE A 52 -10.00 18.44 -6.74
C ILE A 52 -8.67 19.12 -7.05
N GLN A 53 -7.81 18.49 -7.86
CA GLN A 53 -6.43 18.94 -8.09
C GLN A 53 -6.09 19.02 -9.59
N SER A 54 -5.60 20.18 -10.00
CA SER A 54 -4.93 20.38 -11.29
C SER A 54 -3.63 21.15 -11.03
N PRO A 55 -2.46 20.64 -11.44
CA PRO A 55 -2.18 19.39 -12.14
C PRO A 55 -2.23 18.15 -11.23
N LEU A 56 -2.34 16.96 -11.84
CA LEU A 56 -2.23 15.69 -11.10
C LEU A 56 -0.92 15.63 -10.35
N LYS A 57 -1.04 15.45 -9.04
CA LYS A 57 0.09 15.12 -8.18
C LYS A 57 0.20 13.61 -8.01
N ASP A 58 1.39 13.11 -7.84
CA ASP A 58 1.64 11.73 -7.41
C ASP A 58 2.57 11.74 -6.21
N VAL A 59 2.72 10.62 -5.54
CA VAL A 59 3.64 10.46 -4.40
C VAL A 59 4.97 9.95 -4.91
N GLY A 60 6.02 10.70 -4.67
CA GLY A 60 7.40 10.33 -4.95
C GLY A 60 8.29 10.40 -3.72
N LEU A 61 9.57 10.09 -3.89
CA LEU A 61 10.58 10.29 -2.86
C LEU A 61 10.83 11.78 -2.63
N ALA A 62 10.86 12.18 -1.37
CA ALA A 62 11.27 13.53 -1.01
C ALA A 62 12.76 13.76 -1.34
N PRO A 63 13.17 14.99 -1.67
CA PRO A 63 14.58 15.35 -1.69
C PRO A 63 15.21 15.02 -0.32
N GLY A 64 16.33 14.29 -0.32
CA GLY A 64 16.99 13.88 0.91
C GLY A 64 16.50 12.56 1.53
N ALA A 65 15.42 11.96 1.02
CA ALA A 65 14.92 10.68 1.57
C ALA A 65 15.95 9.55 1.49
N VAL A 66 16.72 9.49 0.41
CA VAL A 66 17.78 8.50 0.23
C VAL A 66 18.91 8.74 1.21
N GLU A 67 19.27 10.00 1.44
CA GLU A 67 20.29 10.41 2.42
C GLU A 67 19.88 10.03 3.84
N ILE A 68 18.62 10.27 4.23
CA ILE A 68 18.07 9.88 5.54
C ILE A 68 18.21 8.36 5.75
N ILE A 69 17.87 7.55 4.74
CA ILE A 69 17.99 6.10 4.83
C ILE A 69 19.46 5.66 4.79
N SER A 70 20.30 6.27 3.95
CA SER A 70 21.73 5.99 3.90
C SER A 70 22.39 6.23 5.26
N GLU A 71 22.05 7.31 5.94
CA GLU A 71 22.57 7.61 7.27
C GLU A 71 22.22 6.53 8.29
N GLN A 72 20.99 6.01 8.25
CA GLN A 72 20.58 4.91 9.12
C GLN A 72 21.31 3.60 8.81
N LEU A 73 21.69 3.37 7.56
CA LEU A 73 22.33 2.12 7.10
C LEU A 73 23.84 2.11 7.27
N LYS A 74 24.50 3.23 7.52
CA LYS A 74 25.98 3.33 7.60
C LYS A 74 26.66 2.33 8.53
N ASN A 75 25.99 1.97 9.61
CA ASN A 75 26.54 1.09 10.64
C ASN A 75 25.98 -0.35 10.56
N VAL A 76 25.31 -0.70 9.48
CA VAL A 76 24.79 -2.06 9.26
C VAL A 76 25.87 -2.88 8.59
N GLU A 77 26.46 -3.85 9.30
CA GLU A 77 27.58 -4.69 8.82
C GLU A 77 27.29 -5.39 7.47
N GLN A 78 26.02 -5.75 7.24
CA GLN A 78 25.58 -6.46 6.04
C GLN A 78 25.46 -5.54 4.81
N VAL A 79 25.62 -4.22 4.98
CA VAL A 79 25.51 -3.23 3.89
C VAL A 79 26.92 -2.81 3.47
N PRO A 80 27.42 -3.26 2.31
CA PRO A 80 28.72 -2.84 1.82
C PRO A 80 28.74 -1.32 1.51
N ALA A 81 29.77 -0.62 1.97
CA ALA A 81 29.88 0.84 1.80
C ALA A 81 29.74 1.30 0.33
N GLY A 82 30.27 0.52 -0.62
CA GLY A 82 30.17 0.82 -2.06
C GLY A 82 28.78 0.63 -2.66
N GLN A 83 27.87 -0.06 -1.96
CA GLN A 83 26.48 -0.32 -2.40
C GLN A 83 25.45 0.46 -1.56
N LEU A 84 25.90 1.21 -0.58
CA LEU A 84 25.02 1.93 0.35
C LEU A 84 23.99 2.83 -0.35
N PRO A 85 24.35 3.66 -1.36
CA PRO A 85 23.37 4.51 -2.05
C PRO A 85 22.29 3.71 -2.79
N ASP A 86 22.69 2.63 -3.48
CA ASP A 86 21.75 1.79 -4.25
C ASP A 86 20.79 1.04 -3.34
N ILE A 87 21.29 0.53 -2.22
CA ILE A 87 20.48 -0.15 -1.21
C ILE A 87 19.52 0.86 -0.56
N ALA A 88 19.99 2.04 -0.20
CA ALA A 88 19.16 3.10 0.37
C ALA A 88 18.05 3.55 -0.59
N GLN A 89 18.39 3.73 -1.86
CA GLN A 89 17.43 4.05 -2.92
C GLN A 89 16.35 2.96 -3.07
N SER A 90 16.77 1.69 -3.04
CA SER A 90 15.84 0.55 -3.14
C SER A 90 14.90 0.48 -1.94
N ILE A 91 15.41 0.66 -0.72
CA ILE A 91 14.60 0.67 0.51
C ILE A 91 13.63 1.86 0.50
N ALA A 92 14.11 3.06 0.17
CA ALA A 92 13.28 4.24 0.06
C ALA A 92 12.12 4.04 -0.93
N GLY A 93 12.45 3.53 -2.13
CA GLY A 93 11.47 3.22 -3.16
C GLY A 93 10.42 2.21 -2.70
N ASN A 94 10.85 1.12 -2.03
CA ASN A 94 9.94 0.11 -1.50
C ASN A 94 9.01 0.66 -0.41
N LEU A 95 9.52 1.51 0.49
CA LEU A 95 8.70 2.14 1.53
C LEU A 95 7.64 3.06 0.92
N ILE A 96 7.97 3.83 -0.12
CA ILE A 96 7.00 4.67 -0.84
C ILE A 96 5.94 3.82 -1.54
N VAL A 97 6.32 2.71 -2.20
CA VAL A 97 5.37 1.78 -2.82
C VAL A 97 4.40 1.21 -1.78
N GLN A 98 4.91 0.79 -0.63
CA GLN A 98 4.06 0.29 0.46
C GLN A 98 3.16 1.39 1.06
N LEU A 99 3.68 2.60 1.24
CA LEU A 99 2.91 3.74 1.71
C LEU A 99 1.74 4.05 0.76
N ARG A 100 1.98 4.01 -0.55
CA ARG A 100 0.95 4.19 -1.59
C ARG A 100 -0.11 3.08 -1.61
N SER A 101 0.20 1.91 -1.07
CA SER A 101 -0.74 0.77 -1.07
C SER A 101 -1.50 0.61 0.24
N ALA A 102 -0.92 0.95 1.37
CA ALA A 102 -1.43 0.54 2.69
C ALA A 102 -2.93 0.86 2.91
N LEU A 103 -3.32 2.13 3.01
CA LEU A 103 -4.74 2.52 3.14
C LEU A 103 -5.51 2.49 1.81
N PRO A 104 -4.94 2.95 0.67
CA PRO A 104 -5.65 2.89 -0.60
C PRO A 104 -6.10 1.47 -0.99
N THR A 105 -5.28 0.45 -0.76
CA THR A 105 -5.70 -0.95 -1.01
C THR A 105 -6.91 -1.33 -0.14
N VAL A 106 -6.89 -0.97 1.15
CA VAL A 106 -8.03 -1.23 2.05
C VAL A 106 -9.29 -0.52 1.55
N ALA A 107 -9.17 0.76 1.16
CA ALA A 107 -10.28 1.55 0.64
C ALA A 107 -10.90 0.92 -0.63
N VAL A 108 -10.05 0.48 -1.56
CA VAL A 108 -10.50 -0.19 -2.79
C VAL A 108 -11.24 -1.48 -2.48
N HIS A 109 -10.72 -2.33 -1.60
CA HIS A 109 -11.39 -3.57 -1.22
C HIS A 109 -12.66 -3.33 -0.41
N HIS A 110 -12.70 -2.31 0.45
CA HIS A 110 -13.89 -1.93 1.20
C HIS A 110 -15.01 -1.42 0.27
N GLU A 111 -14.66 -0.62 -0.71
CA GLU A 111 -15.58 -0.12 -1.72
C GLU A 111 -16.10 -1.26 -2.62
N LEU A 112 -15.21 -2.16 -3.06
CA LEU A 112 -15.57 -3.30 -3.90
C LEU A 112 -16.58 -4.22 -3.22
N GLN A 113 -16.44 -4.47 -1.92
CA GLN A 113 -17.35 -5.28 -1.13
C GLN A 113 -18.78 -4.71 -1.14
N LYS A 114 -18.93 -3.37 -1.17
CA LYS A 114 -20.25 -2.73 -1.15
C LYS A 114 -21.04 -2.95 -2.44
N TYR A 115 -20.36 -3.11 -3.58
CA TYR A 115 -20.99 -3.05 -4.89
C TYR A 115 -20.94 -4.33 -5.73
N GLN A 116 -20.09 -5.31 -5.36
CA GLN A 116 -19.85 -6.50 -6.19
C GLN A 116 -19.73 -7.78 -5.33
N SER A 117 -20.83 -8.16 -4.73
CA SER A 117 -20.92 -9.34 -3.86
C SER A 117 -20.65 -10.66 -4.59
N GLU A 118 -20.88 -10.72 -5.90
CA GLU A 118 -20.60 -11.90 -6.73
C GLU A 118 -19.10 -12.22 -6.87
N LEU A 119 -18.23 -11.24 -6.58
CA LEU A 119 -16.77 -11.41 -6.62
C LEU A 119 -16.17 -11.70 -5.25
N TRP A 120 -17.03 -11.94 -4.25
CA TRP A 120 -16.60 -12.03 -2.85
C TRP A 120 -15.56 -13.12 -2.59
N GLU A 121 -15.72 -14.32 -3.17
CA GLU A 121 -14.77 -15.41 -3.00
C GLU A 121 -13.38 -15.04 -3.54
N GLN A 122 -13.33 -14.46 -4.74
CA GLN A 122 -12.06 -14.01 -5.35
C GLN A 122 -11.44 -12.87 -4.54
N GLN A 123 -12.26 -11.97 -4.01
CA GLN A 123 -11.80 -10.90 -3.15
C GLN A 123 -11.19 -11.43 -1.84
N GLN A 124 -11.84 -12.38 -1.19
CA GLN A 124 -11.30 -13.01 0.03
C GLN A 124 -9.97 -13.71 -0.23
N GLU A 125 -9.83 -14.41 -1.35
CA GLU A 125 -8.59 -15.08 -1.72
C GLU A 125 -7.46 -14.06 -1.96
N ALA A 126 -7.71 -13.01 -2.72
CA ALA A 126 -6.76 -11.92 -2.95
C ALA A 126 -6.32 -11.26 -1.63
N ILE A 127 -7.26 -10.98 -0.74
CA ILE A 127 -6.98 -10.41 0.58
C ILE A 127 -6.08 -11.33 1.41
N LYS A 128 -6.36 -12.63 1.46
CA LYS A 128 -5.53 -13.59 2.20
C LYS A 128 -4.10 -13.63 1.65
N ILE A 129 -3.95 -13.61 0.32
CA ILE A 129 -2.64 -13.56 -0.33
C ILE A 129 -1.88 -12.29 0.07
N THR A 130 -2.53 -11.13 0.02
CA THR A 130 -1.91 -9.85 0.42
C THR A 130 -1.45 -9.89 1.87
N ILE A 131 -2.30 -10.34 2.80
CA ILE A 131 -1.93 -10.45 4.22
C ILE A 131 -0.74 -11.43 4.41
N ASN A 132 -0.75 -12.58 3.74
CA ASN A 132 0.35 -13.54 3.81
C ASN A 132 1.67 -12.96 3.27
N ASN A 133 1.61 -12.14 2.22
CA ASN A 133 2.79 -11.43 1.72
C ASN A 133 3.29 -10.40 2.76
N ASN A 134 2.38 -9.67 3.38
CA ASN A 134 2.70 -8.70 4.43
C ASN A 134 3.33 -9.34 5.67
N LEU A 135 3.00 -10.59 5.99
CA LEU A 135 3.64 -11.34 7.08
C LEU A 135 5.16 -11.55 6.85
N GLN A 136 5.65 -11.48 5.61
CA GLN A 136 7.08 -11.56 5.35
C GLN A 136 7.83 -10.37 5.92
N SER A 137 7.22 -9.18 5.98
CA SER A 137 7.81 -7.98 6.57
C SER A 137 8.18 -8.15 8.05
N LEU A 138 7.50 -9.06 8.76
CA LEU A 138 7.76 -9.34 10.18
C LEU A 138 9.06 -10.09 10.40
N LYS A 139 9.59 -10.77 9.37
CA LYS A 139 10.84 -11.54 9.44
C LYS A 139 12.08 -10.67 9.30
N GLU A 140 11.91 -9.45 8.78
CA GLU A 140 13.02 -8.53 8.60
C GLU A 140 13.51 -7.99 9.94
N THR A 141 14.80 -8.18 10.23
CA THR A 141 15.45 -7.79 11.48
C THR A 141 16.86 -7.22 11.27
N ILE A 142 17.36 -7.22 10.04
CA ILE A 142 18.73 -6.81 9.72
C ILE A 142 18.86 -5.29 9.69
N PHE A 143 17.80 -4.61 9.28
CA PHE A 143 17.81 -3.16 9.12
C PHE A 143 17.59 -2.42 10.45
N PRO A 144 17.97 -1.13 10.51
CA PRO A 144 17.72 -0.27 11.65
C PRO A 144 16.28 -0.27 12.13
N ALA A 145 16.07 -0.16 13.43
CA ALA A 145 14.78 -0.30 14.08
C ALA A 145 13.67 0.60 13.47
N GLN A 146 14.04 1.80 13.03
CA GLN A 146 13.09 2.73 12.41
C GLN A 146 12.60 2.23 11.05
N LEU A 147 13.50 1.74 10.19
CA LEU A 147 13.12 1.19 8.88
C LEU A 147 12.25 -0.06 9.02
N VAL A 148 12.65 -0.95 9.94
CA VAL A 148 11.87 -2.14 10.29
C VAL A 148 10.48 -1.75 10.81
N ARG A 149 10.40 -0.73 11.68
CA ARG A 149 9.14 -0.25 12.23
C ARG A 149 8.21 0.30 11.14
N TRP A 150 8.70 1.15 10.24
CA TRP A 150 7.90 1.69 9.14
C TRP A 150 7.34 0.58 8.24
N ASN A 151 8.22 -0.33 7.78
CA ASN A 151 7.83 -1.47 6.96
C ASN A 151 6.71 -2.31 7.63
N ARG A 152 6.91 -2.65 8.92
CA ARG A 152 5.96 -3.45 9.70
C ARG A 152 4.65 -2.72 9.96
N LEU A 153 4.66 -1.41 10.23
CA LEU A 153 3.43 -0.63 10.44
C LEU A 153 2.61 -0.49 9.17
N LEU A 154 3.25 -0.27 8.01
CA LEU A 154 2.57 -0.25 6.73
C LEU A 154 1.89 -1.59 6.44
N ALA A 155 2.64 -2.69 6.58
CA ALA A 155 2.12 -4.04 6.42
C ALA A 155 0.99 -4.38 7.40
N ALA A 156 1.12 -3.96 8.67
CA ALA A 156 0.09 -4.16 9.69
C ALA A 156 -1.17 -3.35 9.39
N THR A 157 -1.04 -2.10 8.93
CA THR A 157 -2.16 -1.21 8.59
C THR A 157 -2.99 -1.80 7.45
N GLU A 158 -2.35 -2.19 6.37
CA GLU A 158 -3.02 -2.84 5.24
C GLU A 158 -3.67 -4.15 5.69
N SER A 159 -2.93 -5.00 6.40
CA SER A 159 -3.43 -6.30 6.86
C SER A 159 -4.60 -6.17 7.81
N PHE A 160 -4.58 -5.21 8.75
CA PHE A 160 -5.69 -4.96 9.68
C PHE A 160 -6.97 -4.58 8.93
N GLY A 161 -6.88 -3.63 8.00
CA GLY A 161 -8.02 -3.20 7.21
C GLY A 161 -8.61 -4.36 6.40
N LEU A 162 -7.75 -5.10 5.70
CA LEU A 162 -8.14 -6.23 4.86
C LEU A 162 -8.72 -7.40 5.68
N ALA A 163 -8.10 -7.76 6.81
CA ALA A 163 -8.62 -8.81 7.70
C ALA A 163 -9.98 -8.45 8.30
N SER A 164 -10.20 -7.16 8.57
CA SER A 164 -11.49 -6.65 9.06
C SER A 164 -12.58 -6.77 8.00
N ILE A 165 -12.28 -6.48 6.75
CA ILE A 165 -13.23 -6.65 5.62
C ILE A 165 -13.70 -8.10 5.52
N ILE A 166 -12.81 -9.08 5.58
CA ILE A 166 -13.15 -10.51 5.51
C ILE A 166 -13.53 -11.13 6.86
N LYS A 167 -13.57 -10.33 7.92
CA LYS A 167 -13.90 -10.75 9.31
C LYS A 167 -13.02 -11.90 9.82
N ASN A 168 -11.74 -11.91 9.46
CA ASN A 168 -10.79 -12.96 9.81
C ASN A 168 -9.71 -12.45 10.77
N LYS A 169 -10.08 -12.24 12.05
CA LYS A 169 -9.19 -11.76 13.11
C LYS A 169 -7.94 -12.62 13.33
N PRO A 170 -7.98 -13.97 13.24
CA PRO A 170 -6.79 -14.80 13.41
C PRO A 170 -5.59 -14.43 12.53
N LEU A 171 -5.82 -13.84 11.35
CA LEU A 171 -4.74 -13.37 10.48
C LEU A 171 -3.91 -12.24 11.11
N MET A 172 -4.43 -11.57 12.15
CA MET A 172 -3.75 -10.46 12.81
C MET A 172 -2.88 -10.87 14.01
N VAL A 173 -2.96 -12.10 14.47
CA VAL A 173 -2.21 -12.59 15.64
C VAL A 173 -0.68 -12.32 15.53
N PRO A 174 -0.01 -12.54 14.38
CA PRO A 174 1.40 -12.24 14.26
C PRO A 174 1.75 -10.76 14.44
N PHE A 175 0.88 -9.85 13.99
CA PHE A 175 1.06 -8.41 14.17
C PHE A 175 0.78 -7.97 15.61
N GLU A 176 -0.23 -8.56 16.25
CA GLU A 176 -0.59 -8.32 17.65
C GLU A 176 0.57 -8.69 18.59
N SER A 177 1.24 -9.83 18.35
CA SER A 177 2.37 -10.28 19.15
C SER A 177 3.57 -9.33 19.13
N LEU A 178 3.65 -8.45 18.14
CA LEU A 178 4.66 -7.41 17.99
C LEU A 178 4.17 -6.01 18.40
N GLY A 179 2.98 -5.89 18.99
CA GLY A 179 2.40 -4.62 19.40
C GLY A 179 1.98 -3.69 18.26
N LEU A 180 1.78 -4.24 17.05
CA LEU A 180 1.45 -3.46 15.85
C LEU A 180 -0.06 -3.31 15.61
N LEU A 181 -0.89 -4.06 16.33
CA LEU A 181 -2.33 -4.10 16.10
C LEU A 181 -3.02 -2.77 16.43
N GLU A 182 -2.76 -2.19 17.59
CA GLU A 182 -3.39 -0.92 17.98
C GLU A 182 -2.98 0.25 17.09
N PRO A 183 -1.68 0.47 16.76
CA PRO A 183 -1.31 1.49 15.78
C PRO A 183 -1.96 1.27 14.39
N ALA A 184 -2.04 0.03 13.91
CA ALA A 184 -2.68 -0.28 12.64
C ALA A 184 -4.19 0.03 12.66
N LYS A 185 -4.86 -0.26 13.79
CA LYS A 185 -6.27 0.04 14.01
C LYS A 185 -6.55 1.55 14.07
N GLU A 186 -5.66 2.33 14.68
CA GLU A 186 -5.77 3.80 14.72
C GLU A 186 -5.68 4.43 13.33
N ILE A 187 -4.98 3.77 12.38
CA ILE A 187 -4.82 4.25 11.02
C ILE A 187 -5.97 3.77 10.12
N ALA A 188 -6.25 2.48 10.09
CA ALA A 188 -7.22 1.89 9.16
C ALA A 188 -8.65 1.79 9.71
N GLY A 189 -8.83 1.86 11.04
CA GLY A 189 -10.16 1.79 11.67
C GLY A 189 -11.13 2.87 11.20
N PRO A 190 -10.74 4.16 11.16
CA PRO A 190 -11.59 5.25 10.69
C PRO A 190 -12.11 5.03 9.27
N LEU A 191 -11.29 4.47 8.36
CA LEU A 191 -11.72 4.12 7.00
C LEU A 191 -12.87 3.11 7.01
N LEU A 192 -12.77 2.08 7.83
CA LEU A 192 -13.79 1.03 7.95
C LEU A 192 -15.10 1.54 8.58
N LEU A 193 -15.02 2.63 9.33
CA LEU A 193 -16.17 3.33 9.92
C LEU A 193 -16.78 4.39 8.99
N GLY A 194 -16.20 4.60 7.81
CA GLY A 194 -16.67 5.59 6.84
C GLY A 194 -16.19 7.02 7.11
N GLU A 195 -15.29 7.24 8.09
CA GLU A 195 -14.78 8.58 8.41
C GLU A 195 -13.91 9.16 7.29
N TYR A 196 -13.40 8.31 6.39
CA TYR A 196 -12.60 8.69 5.23
C TYR A 196 -13.39 8.61 3.91
N ASP A 197 -14.71 8.52 3.99
CA ASP A 197 -15.57 8.50 2.80
C ASP A 197 -15.40 9.80 2.01
N GLY A 198 -15.18 9.67 0.72
CA GLY A 198 -14.98 10.82 -0.18
C GLY A 198 -13.52 11.23 -0.39
N LEU A 199 -12.59 10.79 0.46
CA LEU A 199 -11.17 11.05 0.27
C LEU A 199 -10.64 10.35 -1.00
N ASP A 200 -9.64 10.97 -1.60
CA ASP A 200 -8.89 10.33 -2.68
C ASP A 200 -7.74 9.46 -2.13
N ASP A 201 -7.05 8.76 -3.01
CA ASP A 201 -5.96 7.86 -2.62
C ASP A 201 -4.74 8.61 -2.08
N LEU A 202 -4.49 9.84 -2.51
CA LEU A 202 -3.37 10.65 -2.00
C LEU A 202 -3.63 11.16 -0.59
N GLU A 203 -4.87 11.57 -0.29
CA GLU A 203 -5.26 11.95 1.06
C GLU A 203 -5.11 10.78 2.04
N LEU A 204 -5.43 9.55 1.60
CA LEU A 204 -5.21 8.33 2.39
C LEU A 204 -3.72 8.04 2.61
N VAL A 205 -2.87 8.30 1.61
CA VAL A 205 -1.40 8.22 1.75
C VAL A 205 -0.89 9.22 2.77
N GLU A 206 -1.35 10.47 2.70
CA GLU A 206 -0.93 11.54 3.62
C GLU A 206 -1.31 11.21 5.07
N ILE A 207 -2.53 10.72 5.30
CA ILE A 207 -2.98 10.26 6.62
C ILE A 207 -2.04 9.17 7.15
N THR A 208 -1.71 8.19 6.31
CA THR A 208 -0.83 7.10 6.69
C THR A 208 0.56 7.62 7.05
N ALA A 209 1.18 8.43 6.17
CA ALA A 209 2.51 8.99 6.38
C ALA A 209 2.61 9.80 7.68
N ASN A 210 1.60 10.64 7.96
CA ASN A 210 1.53 11.43 9.19
C ASN A 210 1.46 10.53 10.43
N LYS A 211 0.60 9.51 10.43
CA LYS A 211 0.40 8.61 11.57
C LYS A 211 1.62 7.75 11.91
N ILE A 212 2.43 7.40 10.91
CA ILE A 212 3.64 6.58 11.14
C ILE A 212 4.93 7.40 11.16
N ASN A 213 4.85 8.73 11.07
CA ASN A 213 5.98 9.66 11.02
C ASN A 213 6.93 9.38 9.84
N MET A 214 6.37 9.24 8.63
CA MET A 214 7.12 9.08 7.37
C MET A 214 7.08 10.32 6.46
N THR A 215 6.65 11.45 6.95
CA THR A 215 6.45 12.68 6.16
C THR A 215 7.73 13.20 5.50
N GLU A 216 8.90 12.88 6.07
CA GLU A 216 10.19 13.29 5.53
C GLU A 216 10.65 12.45 4.31
N LEU A 217 10.01 11.30 4.07
CA LEU A 217 10.41 10.40 2.99
C LEU A 217 9.63 10.61 1.69
N HIS A 218 8.48 11.26 1.72
CA HIS A 218 7.64 11.44 0.55
C HIS A 218 7.40 12.90 0.21
N GLN A 219 7.14 13.15 -1.06
CA GLN A 219 6.71 14.44 -1.57
C GLN A 219 5.65 14.29 -2.65
N TRP A 220 4.92 15.35 -2.89
CA TRP A 220 4.03 15.47 -4.05
C TRP A 220 4.83 15.86 -5.29
N ILE A 221 4.71 15.09 -6.37
CA ILE A 221 5.38 15.30 -7.66
C ILE A 221 4.36 15.45 -8.79
#